data_404acba6c64e482e86deeb6457a6c3b1
#
_entry.id   404acba6c64e482e86deeb6457a6c3b1
#
_cell.length_a   1.000
_cell.length_b   1.000
_cell.length_c   1.000
_cell.angle_alpha   90.00
_cell.angle_beta   90.00
_cell.angle_gamma   90.00
#
_symmetry.space_group_name_H-M   'P 1'
#
loop_
_entity.id
_entity.type
_entity.pdbx_description
1 polymer ?
#
loop_
_entity_poly.entity_id
_entity_poly.type
_entity_poly.pdbx_seq_one_letter_code
_entity_poly.pdbx_strand_id
1 'polypeptide(L)'
;MPLIPPKLVDALSDRYTFERELGAGGMATVYLAFDIKHDRRVAVKVLRPELGAVIGADRFLAEIKTTANLQHPHILGLIDSGDADGLLYYVMPFVEGETVRDRISREKQLPVADAVRIATEAASALDYAHRHGVIHRDIKPENILLHDGSALVADFGIALAVSTAGTRMTETGMSLGTPHYMS
;
A
#
# COMPACT_ATOMS: atom_id res chain seq x y z
N MET A 1 -17.80 -2.87 14.99
CA MET A 1 -16.33 -2.94 14.66
C MET A 1 -16.21 -3.84 13.46
N PRO A 2 -15.55 -3.41 12.38
CA PRO A 2 -15.23 -4.33 11.29
C PRO A 2 -14.38 -5.47 11.84
N LEU A 3 -14.83 -6.70 11.61
CA LEU A 3 -14.20 -7.89 12.18
C LEU A 3 -12.95 -8.21 11.35
N ILE A 4 -11.80 -8.30 12.01
CA ILE A 4 -10.58 -8.80 11.36
C ILE A 4 -10.86 -10.26 10.97
N PRO A 5 -10.57 -10.68 9.71
CA PRO A 5 -10.87 -12.03 9.26
C PRO A 5 -10.22 -13.09 10.16
N PRO A 6 -10.98 -14.03 10.77
CA PRO A 6 -10.41 -15.02 11.67
C PRO A 6 -9.28 -15.85 11.03
N LYS A 7 -9.43 -16.22 9.76
CA LYS A 7 -8.38 -16.94 9.00
C LYS A 7 -7.06 -16.19 8.96
N LEU A 8 -7.09 -14.86 8.82
CA LEU A 8 -5.89 -14.03 8.82
C LEU A 8 -5.23 -14.02 10.20
N VAL A 9 -6.05 -13.88 11.25
CA VAL A 9 -5.56 -13.88 12.63
C VAL A 9 -4.91 -15.23 12.96
N ASP A 10 -5.59 -16.33 12.64
CA ASP A 10 -5.10 -17.68 12.93
C ASP A 10 -3.81 -18.01 12.18
N ALA A 11 -3.76 -17.69 10.87
CA ALA A 11 -2.60 -17.97 10.04
C ALA A 11 -1.35 -17.14 10.39
N LEU A 12 -1.51 -15.97 11.01
CA LEU A 12 -0.41 -15.06 11.33
C LEU A 12 -0.20 -14.86 12.84
N SER A 13 -0.88 -15.63 13.70
CA SER A 13 -0.86 -15.49 15.16
C SER A 13 0.53 -15.63 15.79
N ASP A 14 1.42 -16.42 15.18
CA ASP A 14 2.79 -16.62 15.66
C ASP A 14 3.70 -15.39 15.44
N ARG A 15 3.30 -14.46 14.56
CA ARG A 15 4.10 -13.30 14.17
C ARG A 15 3.45 -11.99 14.47
N TYR A 16 2.14 -11.88 14.27
CA TYR A 16 1.42 -10.61 14.35
C TYR A 16 0.20 -10.70 15.25
N THR A 17 0.08 -9.75 16.18
CA THR A 17 -1.15 -9.54 16.94
C THR A 17 -1.91 -8.39 16.33
N PHE A 18 -3.07 -8.66 15.74
CA PHE A 18 -3.90 -7.64 15.11
C PHE A 18 -4.62 -6.79 16.16
N GLU A 19 -4.53 -5.45 16.05
CA GLU A 19 -5.14 -4.51 16.99
C GLU A 19 -6.48 -3.95 16.46
N ARG A 20 -6.49 -3.42 15.25
CA ARG A 20 -7.68 -2.79 14.63
C ARG A 20 -7.49 -2.57 13.13
N GLU A 21 -8.60 -2.26 12.46
CA GLU A 21 -8.56 -1.75 11.09
C GLU A 21 -8.07 -0.30 11.08
N LEU A 22 -7.21 0.03 10.12
CA LEU A 22 -6.73 1.38 9.81
C LEU A 22 -7.56 2.01 8.69
N GLY A 23 -8.02 1.21 7.73
CA GLY A 23 -8.83 1.66 6.62
C GLY A 23 -9.15 0.53 5.64
N ALA A 24 -10.27 0.68 4.92
CA ALA A 24 -10.69 -0.23 3.89
C ALA A 24 -10.90 0.51 2.57
N GLY A 25 -10.36 -0.06 1.49
CA GLY A 25 -10.52 0.44 0.13
C GLY A 25 -11.16 -0.57 -0.81
N GLY A 26 -11.30 -0.19 -2.08
CA GLY A 26 -11.86 -1.06 -3.11
C GLY A 26 -11.06 -2.35 -3.35
N MET A 27 -9.74 -2.31 -3.13
CA MET A 27 -8.83 -3.41 -3.46
C MET A 27 -8.29 -4.16 -2.24
N ALA A 28 -8.23 -3.51 -1.08
CA ALA A 28 -7.59 -4.06 0.12
C ALA A 28 -8.13 -3.42 1.39
N THR A 29 -7.89 -4.08 2.51
CA THR A 29 -8.08 -3.55 3.85
C THR A 29 -6.73 -3.49 4.57
N VAL A 30 -6.49 -2.43 5.32
CA VAL A 30 -5.25 -2.22 6.09
C VAL A 30 -5.56 -2.38 7.56
N TYR A 31 -4.77 -3.17 8.25
CA TYR A 31 -4.89 -3.43 9.68
C TYR A 31 -3.63 -2.95 10.42
N LEU A 32 -3.82 -2.39 11.60
CA LEU A 32 -2.75 -2.19 12.57
C LEU A 32 -2.50 -3.52 13.27
N ALA A 33 -1.24 -3.92 13.31
CA ALA A 33 -0.81 -5.11 14.03
C ALA A 33 0.51 -4.87 14.78
N PHE A 34 0.77 -5.71 15.75
CA PHE A 34 2.02 -5.73 16.49
C PHE A 34 2.88 -6.91 16.02
N ASP A 35 4.09 -6.61 15.54
CA ASP A 35 5.11 -7.60 15.18
C ASP A 35 5.79 -8.10 16.46
N ILE A 36 5.39 -9.30 16.88
CA ILE A 36 5.84 -9.91 18.15
C ILE A 36 7.36 -10.14 18.16
N LYS A 37 7.92 -10.50 17.00
CA LYS A 37 9.35 -10.82 16.89
C LYS A 37 10.24 -9.58 17.01
N HIS A 38 9.79 -8.43 16.49
CA HIS A 38 10.59 -7.21 16.42
C HIS A 38 10.10 -6.11 17.36
N ASP A 39 9.12 -6.40 18.23
CA ASP A 39 8.58 -5.48 19.24
C ASP A 39 8.17 -4.12 18.67
N ARG A 40 7.37 -4.12 17.59
CA ARG A 40 6.97 -2.89 16.89
C ARG A 40 5.60 -2.99 16.26
N ARG A 41 4.96 -1.85 16.08
CA ARG A 41 3.73 -1.74 15.29
C ARG A 41 4.03 -1.78 13.79
N VAL A 42 3.15 -2.45 13.05
CA VAL A 42 3.20 -2.59 11.60
C VAL A 42 1.81 -2.37 11.01
N ALA A 43 1.77 -2.01 9.73
CA ALA A 43 0.55 -2.00 8.95
C ALA A 43 0.52 -3.26 8.05
N VAL A 44 -0.52 -4.06 8.18
CA VAL A 44 -0.75 -5.27 7.38
C VAL A 44 -1.84 -4.96 6.37
N LYS A 45 -1.50 -4.92 5.09
CA LYS A 45 -2.45 -4.71 4.02
C LYS A 45 -2.82 -6.04 3.39
N VAL A 46 -4.12 -6.33 3.38
CA VAL A 46 -4.70 -7.60 2.92
C VAL A 46 -5.53 -7.33 1.69
N LEU A 47 -5.21 -7.99 0.59
CA LEU A 47 -5.99 -7.88 -0.64
C LEU A 47 -7.36 -8.54 -0.47
N ARG A 48 -8.36 -8.00 -1.15
CA ARG A 48 -9.67 -8.65 -1.22
C ARG A 48 -9.54 -10.03 -1.88
N PRO A 49 -10.26 -11.05 -1.40
CA PRO A 49 -10.16 -12.42 -1.92
C PRO A 49 -10.38 -12.51 -3.43
N GLU A 50 -11.33 -11.73 -3.97
CA GLU A 50 -11.66 -11.70 -5.39
C GLU A 50 -10.45 -11.22 -6.21
N LEU A 51 -9.75 -10.22 -5.72
CA LEU A 51 -8.56 -9.68 -6.37
C LEU A 51 -7.39 -10.67 -6.26
N GLY A 52 -7.19 -11.27 -5.09
CA GLY A 52 -6.19 -12.31 -4.86
C GLY A 52 -6.36 -13.51 -5.80
N ALA A 53 -7.59 -13.97 -6.01
CA ALA A 53 -7.91 -15.06 -6.93
C ALA A 53 -7.59 -14.74 -8.39
N VAL A 54 -7.77 -13.48 -8.81
CA VAL A 54 -7.46 -13.05 -10.19
C VAL A 54 -5.96 -12.88 -10.41
N ILE A 55 -5.23 -12.34 -9.44
CA ILE A 55 -3.78 -12.10 -9.52
C ILE A 55 -3.02 -13.42 -9.40
N GLY A 56 -3.37 -14.25 -8.44
CA GLY A 56 -2.65 -15.46 -8.07
C GLY A 56 -1.46 -15.20 -7.13
N ALA A 57 -1.24 -16.12 -6.18
CA ALA A 57 -0.24 -15.96 -5.14
C ALA A 57 1.19 -15.83 -5.69
N ASP A 58 1.59 -16.70 -6.61
CA ASP A 58 2.95 -16.71 -7.17
C ASP A 58 3.31 -15.40 -7.85
N ARG A 59 2.35 -14.85 -8.60
CA ARG A 59 2.53 -13.59 -9.30
C ARG A 59 2.61 -12.41 -8.33
N PHE A 60 1.69 -12.35 -7.37
CA PHE A 60 1.71 -11.33 -6.33
C PHE A 60 3.04 -11.31 -5.58
N LEU A 61 3.53 -12.49 -5.13
CA LEU A 61 4.78 -12.59 -4.40
C LEU A 61 6.00 -12.24 -5.26
N ALA A 62 5.99 -12.55 -6.56
CA ALA A 62 7.05 -12.15 -7.49
C ALA A 62 7.13 -10.63 -7.66
N GLU A 63 5.99 -9.96 -7.83
CA GLU A 63 5.92 -8.50 -7.97
C GLU A 63 6.35 -7.79 -6.67
N ILE A 64 5.91 -8.30 -5.53
CA ILE A 64 6.29 -7.77 -4.21
C ILE A 64 7.81 -7.88 -3.98
N LYS A 65 8.47 -8.95 -4.40
CA LYS A 65 9.94 -9.10 -4.28
C LYS A 65 10.69 -7.96 -4.96
N THR A 66 10.23 -7.53 -6.12
CA THR A 66 10.86 -6.41 -6.84
C THR A 66 10.70 -5.10 -6.07
N THR A 67 9.51 -4.86 -5.54
CA THR A 67 9.22 -3.66 -4.75
C THR A 67 9.93 -3.66 -3.39
N ALA A 68 10.08 -4.83 -2.76
CA ALA A 68 10.74 -4.96 -1.46
C ALA A 68 12.22 -4.55 -1.46
N ASN A 69 12.85 -4.52 -2.64
CA ASN A 69 14.24 -4.08 -2.80
C ASN A 69 14.39 -2.55 -2.98
N LEU A 70 13.29 -1.79 -3.05
CA LEU A 70 13.36 -0.35 -3.13
C LEU A 70 13.75 0.25 -1.76
N GLN A 71 14.87 0.98 -1.73
CA GLN A 71 15.37 1.66 -0.54
C GLN A 71 15.61 3.14 -0.85
N HIS A 72 14.70 3.98 -0.39
CA HIS A 72 14.75 5.42 -0.61
C HIS A 72 14.07 6.14 0.56
N PRO A 73 14.56 7.32 1.02
CA PRO A 73 14.02 8.03 2.18
C PRO A 73 12.54 8.43 2.02
N HIS A 74 12.05 8.55 0.79
CA HIS A 74 10.66 8.91 0.49
C HIS A 74 9.83 7.74 -0.07
N ILE A 75 10.27 6.49 0.13
CA ILE A 75 9.50 5.28 -0.17
C ILE A 75 9.18 4.55 1.13
N LEU A 76 7.91 4.24 1.35
CA LEU A 76 7.53 3.34 2.43
C LEU A 76 7.89 1.91 2.04
N GLY A 77 8.93 1.38 2.67
CA GLY A 77 9.46 0.05 2.38
C GLY A 77 8.53 -1.07 2.83
N LEU A 78 8.80 -2.27 2.31
CA LEU A 78 8.11 -3.49 2.72
C LEU A 78 8.93 -4.27 3.75
N ILE A 79 8.25 -4.88 4.71
CA ILE A 79 8.86 -5.72 5.75
C ILE A 79 8.70 -7.20 5.41
N ASP A 80 7.50 -7.58 4.95
CA ASP A 80 7.11 -8.97 4.73
C ASP A 80 5.93 -9.07 3.77
N SER A 81 5.71 -10.27 3.21
CA SER A 81 4.54 -10.56 2.39
C SER A 81 4.26 -12.05 2.38
N GLY A 82 3.03 -12.44 2.08
CA GLY A 82 2.66 -13.85 2.03
C GLY A 82 1.24 -14.11 1.57
N ASP A 83 0.88 -15.37 1.71
CA ASP A 83 -0.45 -15.91 1.52
C ASP A 83 -0.91 -16.55 2.85
N ALA A 84 -1.98 -16.06 3.41
CA ALA A 84 -2.61 -16.56 4.62
C ALA A 84 -3.95 -17.22 4.25
N ASP A 85 -3.94 -18.52 3.94
CA ASP A 85 -5.11 -19.31 3.50
C ASP A 85 -5.89 -18.66 2.34
N GLY A 86 -5.18 -18.22 1.31
CA GLY A 86 -5.73 -17.56 0.11
C GLY A 86 -5.95 -16.05 0.28
N LEU A 87 -5.59 -15.48 1.44
CA LEU A 87 -5.56 -14.04 1.66
C LEU A 87 -4.15 -13.50 1.41
N LEU A 88 -3.94 -12.88 0.26
CA LEU A 88 -2.67 -12.25 -0.08
C LEU A 88 -2.47 -11.00 0.77
N TYR A 89 -1.32 -10.89 1.41
CA TYR A 89 -1.01 -9.75 2.28
C TYR A 89 0.43 -9.29 2.11
N TYR A 90 0.68 -8.05 2.53
CA TYR A 90 2.03 -7.53 2.76
C TYR A 90 2.06 -6.64 3.98
N VAL A 91 3.24 -6.54 4.57
CA VAL A 91 3.51 -5.85 5.81
C VAL A 91 4.48 -4.69 5.54
N MET A 92 4.16 -3.54 6.09
CA MET A 92 4.95 -2.32 6.00
C MET A 92 5.07 -1.67 7.37
N PRO A 93 6.03 -0.76 7.58
CA PRO A 93 6.09 0.02 8.82
C PRO A 93 4.78 0.74 9.06
N PHE A 94 4.30 0.73 10.31
CA PHE A 94 3.22 1.64 10.70
C PHE A 94 3.81 3.04 10.86
N VAL A 95 3.28 3.97 10.08
CA VAL A 95 3.68 5.37 10.09
C VAL A 95 2.63 6.18 10.85
N GLU A 96 3.02 6.79 11.95
CA GLU A 96 2.17 7.75 12.67
C GLU A 96 2.15 9.06 11.90
N GLY A 97 0.98 9.40 11.35
CA GLY A 97 0.80 10.57 10.50
C GLY A 97 -0.54 10.56 9.79
N GLU A 98 -0.66 11.40 8.80
CA GLU A 98 -1.84 11.51 7.96
C GLU A 98 -1.46 11.34 6.48
N THR A 99 -2.41 11.01 5.63
CA THR A 99 -2.21 11.06 4.18
C THR A 99 -2.30 12.49 3.66
N VAL A 100 -1.74 12.76 2.48
CA VAL A 100 -1.96 14.04 1.79
C VAL A 100 -3.45 14.28 1.57
N ARG A 101 -4.24 13.21 1.33
CA ARG A 101 -5.70 13.30 1.21
C ARG A 101 -6.35 13.83 2.49
N ASP A 102 -5.97 13.28 3.64
CA ASP A 102 -6.53 13.70 4.94
C ASP A 102 -6.22 15.17 5.21
N ARG A 103 -4.98 15.57 4.94
CA ARG A 103 -4.55 16.96 5.10
C ARG A 103 -5.31 17.91 4.19
N ILE A 104 -5.46 17.58 2.89
CA ILE A 104 -6.26 18.39 1.95
C ILE A 104 -7.72 18.45 2.39
N SER A 105 -8.29 17.35 2.89
CA SER A 105 -9.68 17.32 3.35
C SER A 105 -9.90 18.22 4.57
N ARG A 106 -8.92 18.27 5.47
CA ARG A 106 -8.93 19.11 6.68
C ARG A 106 -8.65 20.58 6.40
N GLU A 107 -7.62 20.87 5.64
CA GLU A 107 -7.12 22.24 5.39
C GLU A 107 -7.74 22.89 4.13
N LYS A 108 -8.41 22.10 3.29
CA LYS A 108 -8.99 22.48 1.98
C LYS A 108 -7.94 22.87 0.93
N GLN A 109 -6.83 23.44 1.34
CA GLN A 109 -5.75 23.89 0.50
C GLN A 109 -4.42 23.75 1.24
N LEU A 110 -3.39 23.27 0.56
CA LEU A 110 -2.03 23.21 1.11
C LEU A 110 -1.32 24.56 0.85
N PRO A 111 -0.47 25.02 1.79
CA PRO A 111 0.50 26.06 1.50
C PRO A 111 1.36 25.69 0.28
N VAL A 112 1.64 26.64 -0.59
CA VAL A 112 2.41 26.38 -1.83
C VAL A 112 3.77 25.75 -1.53
N ALA A 113 4.46 26.23 -0.49
CA ALA A 113 5.76 25.67 -0.09
C ALA A 113 5.66 24.18 0.30
N ASP A 114 4.61 23.78 1.02
CA ASP A 114 4.36 22.39 1.39
C ASP A 114 4.02 21.54 0.15
N ALA A 115 3.17 22.07 -0.74
CA ALA A 115 2.81 21.38 -1.98
C ALA A 115 4.05 21.11 -2.86
N VAL A 116 4.93 22.10 -3.01
CA VAL A 116 6.18 21.99 -3.77
C VAL A 116 7.12 20.96 -3.12
N ARG A 117 7.28 21.00 -1.80
CA ARG A 117 8.12 20.06 -1.06
C ARG A 117 7.60 18.62 -1.23
N ILE A 118 6.31 18.38 -0.97
CA ILE A 118 5.68 17.06 -1.12
C ILE A 118 5.84 16.53 -2.55
N ALA A 119 5.60 17.37 -3.56
CA ALA A 119 5.74 16.99 -4.96
C ALA A 119 7.20 16.65 -5.31
N THR A 120 8.17 17.40 -4.79
CA THR A 120 9.61 17.15 -5.01
C THR A 120 10.03 15.83 -4.38
N GLU A 121 9.62 15.56 -3.15
CA GLU A 121 9.94 14.33 -2.44
C GLU A 121 9.30 13.10 -3.12
N ALA A 122 8.03 13.21 -3.53
CA ALA A 122 7.34 12.17 -4.29
C ALA A 122 8.01 11.92 -5.65
N ALA A 123 8.38 12.97 -6.38
CA ALA A 123 9.08 12.84 -7.65
C ALA A 123 10.45 12.16 -7.51
N SER A 124 11.19 12.47 -6.44
CA SER A 124 12.46 11.79 -6.11
C SER A 124 12.27 10.30 -5.86
N ALA A 125 11.22 9.92 -5.12
CA ALA A 125 10.87 8.52 -4.88
C ALA A 125 10.51 7.79 -6.19
N LEU A 126 9.72 8.43 -7.05
CA LEU A 126 9.32 7.87 -8.35
C LEU A 126 10.49 7.73 -9.31
N ASP A 127 11.37 8.74 -9.42
CA ASP A 127 12.59 8.65 -10.24
C ASP A 127 13.47 7.48 -9.80
N TYR A 128 13.67 7.33 -8.49
CA TYR A 128 14.42 6.20 -7.95
C TYR A 128 13.77 4.86 -8.33
N ALA A 129 12.47 4.70 -8.13
CA ALA A 129 11.75 3.47 -8.46
C ALA A 129 11.81 3.16 -9.98
N HIS A 130 11.64 4.18 -10.84
CA HIS A 130 11.71 4.03 -12.30
C HIS A 130 13.09 3.53 -12.75
N ARG A 131 14.18 4.06 -12.18
CA ARG A 131 15.54 3.58 -12.46
C ARG A 131 15.77 2.13 -12.03
N HIS A 132 14.96 1.61 -11.10
CA HIS A 132 14.95 0.21 -10.66
C HIS A 132 13.88 -0.65 -11.36
N GLY A 133 13.27 -0.13 -12.44
CA GLY A 133 12.28 -0.85 -13.25
C GLY A 133 10.89 -0.95 -12.63
N VAL A 134 10.60 -0.18 -11.55
CA VAL A 134 9.31 -0.19 -10.86
C VAL A 134 8.53 1.08 -11.18
N ILE A 135 7.33 0.91 -11.72
CA ILE A 135 6.38 2.00 -11.98
C ILE A 135 5.26 1.90 -10.95
N HIS A 136 4.90 3.01 -10.30
CA HIS A 136 3.91 3.03 -9.23
C HIS A 136 2.48 2.76 -9.71
N ARG A 137 2.04 3.40 -10.79
CA ARG A 137 0.73 3.23 -11.48
C ARG A 137 -0.53 3.69 -10.74
N ASP A 138 -0.44 4.08 -9.48
CA ASP A 138 -1.58 4.58 -8.69
C ASP A 138 -1.15 5.73 -7.76
N ILE A 139 -0.45 6.74 -8.31
CA ILE A 139 -0.08 7.92 -7.54
C ILE A 139 -1.32 8.77 -7.30
N LYS A 140 -1.61 9.00 -6.03
CA LYS A 140 -2.73 9.82 -5.54
C LYS A 140 -2.47 10.28 -4.11
N PRO A 141 -3.18 11.30 -3.63
CA PRO A 141 -2.98 11.83 -2.27
C PRO A 141 -3.14 10.79 -1.15
N GLU A 142 -3.94 9.76 -1.34
CA GLU A 142 -4.14 8.66 -0.39
C GLU A 142 -2.90 7.78 -0.22
N ASN A 143 -2.05 7.71 -1.26
CA ASN A 143 -0.86 6.89 -1.28
C ASN A 143 0.42 7.68 -0.94
N ILE A 144 0.28 8.89 -0.43
CA ILE A 144 1.38 9.73 0.06
C ILE A 144 1.13 10.02 1.54
N LEU A 145 1.95 9.45 2.40
CA LEU A 145 1.91 9.65 3.85
C LEU A 145 2.79 10.84 4.23
N LEU A 146 2.34 11.60 5.22
CA LEU A 146 3.08 12.71 5.81
C LEU A 146 3.51 12.33 7.22
N HIS A 147 4.81 12.28 7.46
CA HIS A 147 5.41 11.91 8.73
C HIS A 147 6.64 12.77 9.01
N ASP A 148 6.70 13.37 10.19
CA ASP A 148 7.82 14.23 10.64
C ASP A 148 8.26 15.26 9.58
N GLY A 149 7.29 15.89 8.91
CA GLY A 149 7.55 16.88 7.87
C GLY A 149 8.00 16.35 6.51
N SER A 150 8.10 15.03 6.34
CA SER A 150 8.49 14.37 5.08
C SER A 150 7.33 13.63 4.44
N ALA A 151 7.35 13.53 3.11
CA ALA A 151 6.42 12.69 2.37
C ALA A 151 7.02 11.30 2.12
N LEU A 152 6.19 10.27 2.28
CA LEU A 152 6.52 8.88 1.99
C LEU A 152 5.50 8.33 0.98
N VAL A 153 5.98 7.88 -0.17
CA VAL A 153 5.14 7.22 -1.17
C VAL A 153 4.96 5.75 -0.77
N ALA A 154 3.71 5.35 -0.59
CA ALA A 154 3.32 3.99 -0.24
C ALA A 154 2.72 3.25 -1.44
N ASP A 155 2.55 1.94 -1.32
CA ASP A 155 1.84 1.09 -2.28
C ASP A 155 2.49 0.94 -3.67
N PHE A 156 3.81 0.95 -3.74
CA PHE A 156 4.53 0.57 -4.95
C PHE A 156 4.25 -0.90 -5.35
N GLY A 157 4.07 -1.13 -6.64
CA GLY A 157 4.12 -2.45 -7.25
C GLY A 157 2.82 -3.26 -7.25
N ILE A 158 1.82 -2.95 -6.41
CA ILE A 158 0.56 -3.72 -6.36
C ILE A 158 -0.29 -3.49 -7.60
N ALA A 159 -0.23 -2.28 -8.16
CA ALA A 159 -0.92 -1.94 -9.38
C ALA A 159 -0.44 -2.75 -10.60
N LEU A 160 0.79 -3.30 -10.60
CA LEU A 160 1.27 -4.16 -11.69
C LEU A 160 0.60 -5.54 -11.66
N ALA A 161 0.50 -6.16 -10.49
CA ALA A 161 -0.21 -7.42 -10.33
C ALA A 161 -1.67 -7.26 -10.78
N VAL A 162 -2.30 -6.13 -10.41
CA VAL A 162 -3.67 -5.79 -10.79
C VAL A 162 -3.80 -5.42 -12.28
N SER A 163 -2.85 -4.66 -12.87
CA SER A 163 -2.97 -4.16 -14.26
C SER A 163 -2.79 -5.24 -15.31
N THR A 164 -1.97 -6.24 -15.07
CA THR A 164 -1.83 -7.40 -15.97
C THR A 164 -2.97 -8.42 -15.78
N ALA A 165 -3.64 -8.41 -14.63
CA ALA A 165 -4.92 -9.06 -14.44
C ALA A 165 -6.07 -8.25 -15.10
N GLY A 166 -5.88 -6.94 -15.26
CA GLY A 166 -6.89 -5.98 -15.72
C GLY A 166 -7.33 -6.12 -17.18
N THR A 167 -6.54 -6.76 -18.04
CA THR A 167 -7.02 -7.15 -19.36
C THR A 167 -8.18 -8.16 -19.26
N ARG A 168 -8.29 -8.88 -18.14
CA ARG A 168 -9.43 -9.76 -17.82
C ARG A 168 -10.49 -9.07 -16.95
N MET A 169 -10.15 -8.00 -16.23
CA MET A 169 -11.06 -7.28 -15.30
C MET A 169 -11.87 -6.18 -16.01
N THR A 170 -11.44 -5.67 -17.16
CA THR A 170 -12.25 -4.76 -17.99
C THR A 170 -13.55 -5.41 -18.47
N GLU A 171 -13.59 -6.74 -18.54
CA GLU A 171 -14.83 -7.49 -18.83
C GLU A 171 -15.78 -7.53 -17.63
N THR A 172 -15.32 -7.25 -16.41
CA THR A 172 -16.13 -7.27 -15.17
C THR A 172 -16.46 -5.88 -14.61
N GLY A 173 -16.11 -4.79 -15.32
CA GLY A 173 -16.50 -3.42 -14.96
C GLY A 173 -15.72 -2.81 -13.76
N MET A 174 -14.65 -3.42 -13.30
CA MET A 174 -13.76 -2.83 -12.29
C MET A 174 -12.73 -1.92 -12.96
N SER A 175 -12.79 -0.62 -12.67
CA SER A 175 -11.80 0.36 -13.13
C SER A 175 -10.47 0.18 -12.37
N LEU A 176 -9.38 0.01 -13.11
CA LEU A 176 -8.01 -0.02 -12.57
C LEU A 176 -7.50 1.40 -12.34
N GLY A 177 -7.04 1.67 -11.12
CA GLY A 177 -6.53 2.97 -10.71
C GLY A 177 -7.64 3.96 -10.35
N THR A 178 -7.24 5.18 -9.99
CA THR A 178 -8.17 6.28 -9.71
C THR A 178 -8.20 7.22 -10.91
N PRO A 179 -9.24 7.18 -11.78
CA PRO A 179 -9.26 7.89 -13.07
C PRO A 179 -8.94 9.38 -12.99
N HIS A 180 -9.24 10.02 -11.86
CA HIS A 180 -9.00 11.45 -11.65
C HIS A 180 -7.51 11.84 -11.58
N TYR A 181 -6.60 10.88 -11.44
CA TYR A 181 -5.15 11.09 -11.32
C TYR A 181 -4.34 10.40 -12.42
N MET A 182 -5.01 9.83 -13.42
CA MET A 182 -4.34 9.27 -14.61
C MET A 182 -4.03 10.36 -15.61
N SER A 183 -2.80 10.37 -16.11
CA SER A 183 -2.34 11.20 -17.23
C SER A 183 -2.65 10.55 -18.57
#